data_552ae646ff02c3edc44787f36b1a8626
#
_entry.id   552ae646ff02c3edc44787f36b1a8626
#
_cell.length_a   1.000
_cell.length_b   1.000
_cell.length_c   1.000
_cell.angle_alpha   90.00
_cell.angle_beta   90.00
_cell.angle_gamma   90.00
#
_symmetry.space_group_name_H-M   'P 1'
#
loop_
_entity.id
_entity.type
_entity.pdbx_description
1 polymer ?
#
loop_
_entity_poly.entity_id
_entity_poly.type
_entity_poly.pdbx_seq_one_letter_code
_entity_poly.pdbx_strand_id
1 'polypeptide(L)'
;MIDPIDGTKEFINKSTDYTINIALCHEKEPIFGLVSCPATNDIYYAYKNKGAFLNGKEISISTETDSNLKRVIASKSHINAETTKFIEDLKKNYEIDVKNYGSSLKICKIAEGKADIYPRLQAINKWDISAGDAILRAAGGIVLNGKGKEMLYSTLGSSTGEFFA
;
A
#
# COMPACT_ATOMS: atom_id res chain seq x y z
N MET A 1 3.33 -15.15 4.03
CA MET A 1 4.44 -14.40 3.38
C MET A 1 5.05 -13.49 4.41
N ILE A 2 6.38 -13.37 4.41
CA ILE A 2 7.10 -12.50 5.35
C ILE A 2 8.16 -11.74 4.56
N ASP A 3 8.22 -10.43 4.77
CA ASP A 3 9.35 -9.58 4.39
C ASP A 3 9.97 -9.02 5.67
N PRO A 4 11.16 -9.49 6.05
CA PRO A 4 11.78 -9.06 7.30
C PRO A 4 12.33 -7.63 7.27
N ILE A 5 12.61 -7.06 6.08
CA ILE A 5 13.02 -5.65 5.90
C ILE A 5 12.62 -5.19 4.50
N ASP A 6 11.43 -4.63 4.34
CA ASP A 6 11.03 -3.89 3.15
C ASP A 6 11.55 -2.46 3.24
N GLY A 7 12.09 -1.95 2.13
CA GLY A 7 12.76 -0.65 2.10
C GLY A 7 14.21 -0.72 2.58
N THR A 8 14.99 -1.69 2.08
CA THR A 8 16.41 -1.85 2.43
C THR A 8 17.24 -0.58 2.17
N LYS A 9 16.94 0.17 1.10
CA LYS A 9 17.59 1.47 0.83
C LYS A 9 17.30 2.49 1.92
N GLU A 10 16.05 2.56 2.33
CA GLU A 10 15.58 3.43 3.40
C GLU A 10 16.26 3.08 4.72
N PHE A 11 16.37 1.79 5.02
CA PHE A 11 17.05 1.29 6.21
C PHE A 11 18.56 1.66 6.21
N ILE A 12 19.28 1.40 5.11
CA ILE A 12 20.71 1.74 4.98
C ILE A 12 20.93 3.26 5.10
N ASN A 13 20.03 4.05 4.54
CA ASN A 13 20.10 5.52 4.57
C ASN A 13 19.55 6.12 5.88
N LYS A 14 19.24 5.30 6.89
CA LYS A 14 18.69 5.73 8.18
C LYS A 14 17.41 6.56 8.05
N SER A 15 16.63 6.30 6.99
CA SER A 15 15.28 6.84 6.84
C SER A 15 14.31 6.11 7.78
N THR A 16 13.17 6.73 8.06
CA THR A 16 12.11 6.12 8.88
C THR A 16 11.16 5.21 8.10
N ASP A 17 11.27 5.15 6.78
CA ASP A 17 10.28 4.54 5.89
C ASP A 17 10.56 3.06 5.57
N TYR A 18 11.16 2.29 6.46
CA TYR A 18 11.32 0.84 6.30
C TYR A 18 10.35 0.08 7.19
N THR A 19 9.93 -1.11 6.73
CA THR A 19 8.91 -1.89 7.42
C THR A 19 9.27 -3.37 7.52
N ILE A 20 8.60 -4.05 8.45
CA ILE A 20 8.55 -5.51 8.56
C ILE A 20 7.13 -5.91 8.17
N ASN A 21 6.98 -6.83 7.22
CA ASN A 21 5.69 -7.23 6.70
C ASN A 21 5.41 -8.71 6.99
N ILE A 22 4.24 -9.02 7.53
CA ILE A 22 3.77 -10.39 7.75
C ILE A 22 2.35 -10.51 7.19
N ALA A 23 2.14 -11.46 6.28
CA ALA A 23 0.81 -11.75 5.73
C ALA A 23 0.49 -13.24 5.80
N LEU A 24 -0.75 -13.56 6.17
CA LEU A 24 -1.34 -14.87 5.98
C LEU A 24 -2.33 -14.81 4.81
N CYS A 25 -2.11 -15.68 3.83
CA CYS A 25 -3.02 -15.82 2.69
C CYS A 25 -3.70 -17.20 2.74
N HIS A 26 -5.01 -17.19 2.49
CA HIS A 26 -5.81 -18.40 2.34
C HIS A 26 -6.58 -18.32 1.03
N GLU A 27 -6.56 -19.39 0.23
CA GLU A 27 -7.21 -19.42 -1.10
C GLU A 27 -6.83 -18.22 -2.00
N LYS A 28 -5.56 -17.82 -1.96
CA LYS A 28 -4.97 -16.69 -2.70
C LYS A 28 -5.39 -15.30 -2.21
N GLU A 29 -6.23 -15.19 -1.19
CA GLU A 29 -6.62 -13.92 -0.58
C GLU A 29 -5.79 -13.64 0.68
N PRO A 30 -5.38 -12.40 0.94
CA PRO A 30 -4.72 -12.02 2.19
C PRO A 30 -5.78 -11.88 3.29
N ILE A 31 -5.75 -12.78 4.28
CA ILE A 31 -6.73 -12.81 5.39
C ILE A 31 -6.23 -12.18 6.67
N PHE A 32 -4.91 -12.00 6.78
CA PHE A 32 -4.26 -11.29 7.89
C PHE A 32 -3.07 -10.51 7.33
N GLY A 33 -2.87 -9.30 7.83
CA GLY A 33 -1.71 -8.47 7.55
C GLY A 33 -1.21 -7.78 8.81
N LEU A 34 0.12 -7.70 8.92
CA LEU A 34 0.82 -6.87 9.89
C LEU A 34 1.95 -6.15 9.16
N VAL A 35 1.99 -4.83 9.30
CA VAL A 35 3.09 -3.96 8.84
C VAL A 35 3.58 -3.20 10.05
N SER A 36 4.81 -3.47 10.45
CA SER A 36 5.48 -2.72 11.52
C SER A 36 6.48 -1.74 10.92
N CYS A 37 6.47 -0.50 11.39
CA CYS A 37 7.48 0.51 11.10
C CYS A 37 8.31 0.76 12.36
N PRO A 38 9.46 0.09 12.54
CA PRO A 38 10.22 0.15 13.79
C PRO A 38 10.73 1.54 14.14
N ALA A 39 11.00 2.38 13.11
CA ALA A 39 11.52 3.73 13.31
C ALA A 39 10.51 4.70 13.95
N THR A 40 9.21 4.46 13.77
CA THR A 40 8.13 5.30 14.32
C THR A 40 7.33 4.58 15.42
N ASN A 41 7.62 3.30 15.67
CA ASN A 41 6.83 2.41 16.52
C ASN A 41 5.37 2.26 16.06
N ASP A 42 5.10 2.44 14.76
CA ASP A 42 3.79 2.22 14.19
C ASP A 42 3.62 0.73 13.86
N ILE A 43 2.49 0.17 14.28
CA ILE A 43 2.08 -1.20 13.98
C ILE A 43 0.69 -1.16 13.38
N TYR A 44 0.62 -1.41 12.08
CA TYR A 44 -0.62 -1.61 11.35
C TYR A 44 -0.95 -3.09 11.33
N TYR A 45 -2.18 -3.46 11.61
CA TYR A 45 -2.60 -4.85 11.49
C TYR A 45 -4.10 -4.95 11.18
N ALA A 46 -4.45 -6.05 10.55
CA ALA A 46 -5.84 -6.36 10.23
C ALA A 46 -6.05 -7.88 10.14
N TYR A 47 -7.29 -8.27 10.38
CA TYR A 47 -7.78 -9.60 10.06
C TYR A 47 -9.09 -9.47 9.27
N LYS A 48 -9.29 -10.33 8.27
CA LYS A 48 -10.47 -10.33 7.39
C LYS A 48 -11.76 -10.26 8.22
N ASN A 49 -12.62 -9.29 7.92
CA ASN A 49 -13.90 -9.02 8.61
C ASN A 49 -13.77 -8.60 10.10
N LYS A 50 -12.62 -8.14 10.55
CA LYS A 50 -12.40 -7.68 11.95
C LYS A 50 -11.90 -6.24 12.04
N GLY A 51 -11.84 -5.53 10.89
CA GLY A 51 -11.31 -4.16 10.82
C GLY A 51 -9.80 -4.08 10.70
N ALA A 52 -9.32 -2.87 10.50
CA ALA A 52 -7.91 -2.51 10.42
C ALA A 52 -7.54 -1.57 11.56
N PHE A 53 -6.32 -1.68 12.07
CA PHE A 53 -5.88 -0.96 13.26
C PHE A 53 -4.48 -0.40 13.08
N LEU A 54 -4.24 0.77 13.67
CA LEU A 54 -2.92 1.37 13.89
C LEU A 54 -2.71 1.53 15.40
N ASN A 55 -1.73 0.85 15.96
CA ASN A 55 -1.39 0.90 17.39
C ASN A 55 -2.62 0.67 18.30
N GLY A 56 -3.51 -0.26 17.91
CA GLY A 56 -4.73 -0.59 18.64
C GLY A 56 -5.92 0.32 18.37
N LYS A 57 -5.76 1.42 17.62
CA LYS A 57 -6.85 2.31 17.21
C LYS A 57 -7.36 1.89 15.84
N GLU A 58 -8.67 1.74 15.70
CA GLU A 58 -9.31 1.41 14.43
C GLU A 58 -9.08 2.51 13.38
N ILE A 59 -8.78 2.10 12.14
CA ILE A 59 -8.56 2.97 10.98
C ILE A 59 -9.47 2.56 9.82
N SER A 60 -9.79 3.53 8.97
CA SER A 60 -10.54 3.31 7.73
C SER A 60 -10.05 4.26 6.64
N ILE A 61 -10.33 3.90 5.39
CA ILE A 61 -10.11 4.80 4.25
C ILE A 61 -10.91 6.08 4.39
N SER A 62 -10.50 7.12 3.67
CA SER A 62 -11.29 8.35 3.56
C SER A 62 -12.61 8.08 2.83
N THR A 63 -13.69 8.62 3.36
CA THR A 63 -15.02 8.59 2.74
C THR A 63 -15.35 9.90 1.99
N GLU A 64 -14.43 10.86 1.92
CA GLU A 64 -14.60 12.10 1.17
C GLU A 64 -14.53 11.82 -0.33
N THR A 65 -15.68 11.63 -0.96
CA THR A 65 -15.79 11.28 -2.39
C THR A 65 -15.87 12.51 -3.30
N ASP A 66 -16.32 13.65 -2.79
CA ASP A 66 -16.62 14.87 -3.59
C ASP A 66 -15.46 15.87 -3.66
N SER A 67 -14.32 15.56 -3.07
CA SER A 67 -13.16 16.45 -3.13
C SER A 67 -12.58 16.49 -4.56
N ASN A 68 -12.48 17.71 -5.12
CA ASN A 68 -11.70 17.93 -6.34
C ASN A 68 -10.21 17.64 -6.13
N LEU A 69 -9.75 17.60 -4.88
CA LEU A 69 -8.41 17.24 -4.48
C LEU A 69 -8.28 15.73 -4.39
N LYS A 70 -7.28 15.15 -5.08
CA LYS A 70 -6.88 13.75 -4.96
C LYS A 70 -5.49 13.65 -4.34
N ARG A 71 -5.38 12.91 -3.25
CA ARG A 71 -4.12 12.67 -2.53
C ARG A 71 -3.48 11.40 -3.08
N VAL A 72 -2.42 11.59 -3.86
CA VAL A 72 -1.72 10.50 -4.55
C VAL A 72 -0.44 10.15 -3.80
N ILE A 73 -0.24 8.87 -3.53
CA ILE A 73 1.04 8.39 -3.01
C ILE A 73 1.93 7.94 -4.18
N ALA A 74 3.18 8.39 -4.16
CA ALA A 74 4.21 7.91 -5.06
C ALA A 74 5.38 7.28 -4.28
N SER A 75 6.16 6.46 -4.96
CA SER A 75 7.37 5.88 -4.36
C SER A 75 8.45 6.93 -4.19
N LYS A 76 9.09 6.97 -3.03
CA LYS A 76 10.21 7.87 -2.74
C LYS A 76 11.44 7.56 -3.60
N SER A 77 11.67 6.27 -3.88
CA SER A 77 12.89 5.77 -4.51
C SER A 77 12.68 5.16 -5.91
N HIS A 78 11.43 4.99 -6.36
CA HIS A 78 11.09 4.25 -7.57
C HIS A 78 9.91 4.87 -8.33
N ILE A 79 10.04 6.13 -8.74
CA ILE A 79 9.10 6.75 -9.69
C ILE A 79 9.60 6.43 -11.10
N ASN A 80 8.72 5.88 -11.94
CA ASN A 80 8.97 5.64 -13.36
C ASN A 80 8.16 6.60 -14.25
N ALA A 81 8.44 6.59 -15.55
CA ALA A 81 7.79 7.48 -16.51
C ALA A 81 6.27 7.25 -16.58
N GLU A 82 5.82 5.99 -16.46
CA GLU A 82 4.40 5.62 -16.48
C GLU A 82 3.66 6.22 -15.27
N THR A 83 4.25 6.12 -14.06
CA THR A 83 3.69 6.73 -12.85
C THR A 83 3.61 8.25 -12.98
N THR A 84 4.67 8.88 -13.50
CA THR A 84 4.67 10.33 -13.74
C THR A 84 3.57 10.72 -14.72
N LYS A 85 3.46 10.01 -15.85
CA LYS A 85 2.40 10.24 -16.83
C LYS A 85 0.99 10.06 -16.24
N PHE A 86 0.78 9.03 -15.44
CA PHE A 86 -0.50 8.79 -14.76
C PHE A 86 -0.89 9.98 -13.87
N ILE A 87 0.06 10.50 -13.08
CA ILE A 87 -0.18 11.67 -12.22
C ILE A 87 -0.48 12.92 -13.06
N GLU A 88 0.25 13.15 -14.17
CA GLU A 88 0.00 14.27 -15.06
C GLU A 88 -1.38 14.17 -15.76
N ASP A 89 -1.82 12.96 -16.09
CA ASP A 89 -3.15 12.74 -16.65
C ASP A 89 -4.26 13.01 -15.61
N LEU A 90 -4.05 12.66 -14.35
CA LEU A 90 -4.99 13.01 -13.27
C LEU A 90 -5.11 14.52 -13.06
N LYS A 91 -4.01 15.28 -13.18
CA LYS A 91 -3.99 16.74 -13.03
C LYS A 91 -4.85 17.48 -14.05
N LYS A 92 -5.24 16.83 -15.15
CA LYS A 92 -6.15 17.42 -16.14
C LYS A 92 -7.58 17.62 -15.61
N ASN A 93 -7.97 16.80 -14.61
CA ASN A 93 -9.34 16.76 -14.09
C ASN A 93 -9.44 17.04 -12.59
N TYR A 94 -8.32 16.95 -11.85
CA TYR A 94 -8.30 17.07 -10.41
C TYR A 94 -7.12 17.90 -9.91
N GLU A 95 -7.28 18.54 -8.79
CA GLU A 95 -6.17 19.05 -7.98
C GLU A 95 -5.45 17.87 -7.33
N ILE A 96 -4.12 17.81 -7.43
CA ILE A 96 -3.34 16.64 -6.99
C ILE A 96 -2.35 17.05 -5.88
N ASP A 97 -2.49 16.44 -4.70
CA ASP A 97 -1.49 16.45 -3.62
C ASP A 97 -0.68 15.15 -3.70
N VAL A 98 0.61 15.26 -4.02
CA VAL A 98 1.50 14.09 -4.12
C VAL A 98 2.36 13.98 -2.87
N LYS A 99 2.25 12.84 -2.18
CA LYS A 99 3.12 12.50 -1.04
C LYS A 99 3.99 11.29 -1.35
N ASN A 100 5.24 11.34 -0.93
CA ASN A 100 6.20 10.28 -1.18
C ASN A 100 6.51 9.51 0.11
N TYR A 101 6.29 8.19 0.07
CA TYR A 101 6.63 7.28 1.15
C TYR A 101 7.51 6.13 0.64
N GLY A 102 8.32 5.54 1.52
CA GLY A 102 9.03 4.28 1.28
C GLY A 102 8.17 3.06 1.63
N SER A 103 8.64 1.89 1.27
CA SER A 103 8.16 0.55 1.64
C SER A 103 6.62 0.35 1.60
N SER A 104 6.10 -0.58 2.36
CA SER A 104 4.67 -0.90 2.51
C SER A 104 3.85 0.18 3.21
N LEU A 105 4.50 1.21 3.79
CA LEU A 105 3.81 2.37 4.38
C LEU A 105 2.87 3.05 3.38
N LYS A 106 3.17 3.00 2.08
CA LYS A 106 2.34 3.57 1.02
C LYS A 106 0.90 3.08 1.08
N ILE A 107 0.70 1.77 1.19
CA ILE A 107 -0.64 1.16 1.28
C ILE A 107 -1.27 1.45 2.65
N CYS A 108 -0.47 1.42 3.71
CA CYS A 108 -0.96 1.75 5.07
C CYS A 108 -1.49 3.18 5.17
N LYS A 109 -0.87 4.15 4.46
CA LYS A 109 -1.35 5.54 4.46
C LYS A 109 -2.69 5.72 3.76
N ILE A 110 -3.02 4.89 2.78
CA ILE A 110 -4.37 4.84 2.21
C ILE A 110 -5.35 4.25 3.23
N ALA A 111 -4.98 3.13 3.87
CA ALA A 111 -5.80 2.51 4.90
C ALA A 111 -6.11 3.43 6.10
N GLU A 112 -5.20 4.39 6.41
CA GLU A 112 -5.44 5.46 7.40
C GLU A 112 -6.35 6.59 6.91
N GLY A 113 -6.79 6.59 5.65
CA GLY A 113 -7.52 7.71 5.04
C GLY A 113 -6.65 8.95 4.77
N LYS A 114 -5.32 8.81 4.75
CA LYS A 114 -4.38 9.92 4.50
C LYS A 114 -4.02 10.12 3.04
N ALA A 115 -4.46 9.21 2.18
CA ALA A 115 -4.34 9.28 0.73
C ALA A 115 -5.47 8.49 0.06
N ASP A 116 -5.63 8.70 -1.24
CA ASP A 116 -6.75 8.17 -2.01
C ASP A 116 -6.30 7.13 -3.03
N ILE A 117 -5.07 7.22 -3.55
CA ILE A 117 -4.58 6.32 -4.58
C ILE A 117 -3.05 6.14 -4.52
N TYR A 118 -2.59 4.91 -4.75
CA TYR A 118 -1.19 4.57 -4.97
C TYR A 118 -1.04 3.77 -6.28
N PRO A 119 -0.62 4.42 -7.37
CA PRO A 119 -0.28 3.73 -8.61
C PRO A 119 1.11 3.10 -8.50
N ARG A 120 1.21 1.80 -8.77
CA ARG A 120 2.47 1.07 -8.89
C ARG A 120 2.57 0.43 -10.26
N LEU A 121 3.09 1.16 -11.25
CA LEU A 121 3.15 0.76 -12.66
C LEU A 121 4.46 0.03 -12.99
N GLN A 122 4.87 -0.87 -12.11
CA GLN A 122 5.96 -1.82 -12.30
C GLN A 122 5.82 -2.99 -11.33
N ALA A 123 6.41 -4.12 -11.71
CA ALA A 123 6.36 -5.33 -10.92
C ALA A 123 7.03 -5.15 -9.54
N ILE A 124 6.50 -5.83 -8.54
CA ILE A 124 6.96 -5.83 -7.15
C ILE A 124 6.79 -7.24 -6.57
N ASN A 125 7.45 -7.56 -5.48
CA ASN A 125 7.28 -8.85 -4.85
C ASN A 125 5.96 -8.94 -4.07
N LYS A 126 5.39 -10.14 -4.00
CA LYS A 126 4.14 -10.38 -3.28
C LYS A 126 4.24 -10.09 -1.79
N TRP A 127 5.39 -10.37 -1.17
CA TRP A 127 5.63 -10.10 0.25
C TRP A 127 5.76 -8.62 0.58
N ASP A 128 6.05 -7.75 -0.40
CA ASP A 128 6.09 -6.30 -0.21
C ASP A 128 4.68 -5.69 -0.08
N ILE A 129 3.63 -6.35 -0.61
CA ILE A 129 2.29 -5.76 -0.68
C ILE A 129 1.21 -6.55 0.04
N SER A 130 1.36 -7.88 0.21
CA SER A 130 0.26 -8.72 0.72
C SER A 130 -0.21 -8.37 2.13
N ALA A 131 0.69 -7.91 3.01
CA ALA A 131 0.32 -7.45 4.34
C ALA A 131 -0.45 -6.12 4.27
N GLY A 132 0.03 -5.16 3.48
CA GLY A 132 -0.64 -3.89 3.25
C GLY A 132 -2.00 -4.06 2.59
N ASP A 133 -2.13 -4.99 1.63
CA ASP A 133 -3.41 -5.31 0.98
C ASP A 133 -4.44 -5.85 1.98
N ALA A 134 -4.05 -6.78 2.87
CA ALA A 134 -4.95 -7.26 3.93
C ALA A 134 -5.46 -6.10 4.82
N ILE A 135 -4.56 -5.16 5.17
CA ILE A 135 -4.89 -3.99 5.98
C ILE A 135 -5.82 -3.06 5.21
N LEU A 136 -5.50 -2.76 3.94
CA LEU A 136 -6.30 -1.86 3.12
C LEU A 136 -7.71 -2.41 2.88
N ARG A 137 -7.87 -3.69 2.57
CA ARG A 137 -9.18 -4.34 2.40
C ARG A 137 -10.00 -4.27 3.68
N ALA A 138 -9.39 -4.53 4.82
CA ALA A 138 -10.08 -4.46 6.11
C ALA A 138 -10.46 -3.02 6.50
N ALA A 139 -9.74 -2.01 5.99
CA ALA A 139 -10.06 -0.59 6.12
C ALA A 139 -11.12 -0.09 5.13
N GLY A 140 -11.60 -0.94 4.21
CA GLY A 140 -12.62 -0.61 3.20
C GLY A 140 -12.08 -0.23 1.82
N GLY A 141 -10.76 -0.33 1.60
CA GLY A 141 -10.12 -0.09 0.31
C GLY A 141 -9.94 -1.36 -0.53
N ILE A 142 -9.22 -1.25 -1.63
CA ILE A 142 -8.99 -2.34 -2.57
C ILE A 142 -7.62 -2.23 -3.23
N VAL A 143 -7.00 -3.38 -3.55
CA VAL A 143 -5.83 -3.44 -4.44
C VAL A 143 -6.22 -4.12 -5.74
N LEU A 144 -6.08 -3.39 -6.84
CA LEU A 144 -6.38 -3.89 -8.19
C LEU A 144 -5.09 -4.14 -8.96
N ASN A 145 -5.02 -5.25 -9.68
CA ASN A 145 -3.93 -5.52 -10.62
C ASN A 145 -4.07 -4.66 -11.90
N GLY A 146 -3.06 -4.66 -12.78
CA GLY A 146 -3.06 -3.90 -14.03
C GLY A 146 -4.19 -4.22 -15.01
N LYS A 147 -5.03 -5.23 -14.73
CA LYS A 147 -6.24 -5.57 -15.50
C LYS A 147 -7.53 -5.10 -14.81
N GLY A 148 -7.43 -4.31 -13.73
CA GLY A 148 -8.58 -3.83 -12.98
C GLY A 148 -9.31 -4.91 -12.15
N LYS A 149 -8.66 -6.05 -11.88
CA LYS A 149 -9.21 -7.12 -11.03
C LYS A 149 -8.52 -7.11 -9.68
N GLU A 150 -9.21 -7.55 -8.64
CA GLU A 150 -8.61 -7.71 -7.31
C GLU A 150 -7.30 -8.51 -7.35
N MET A 151 -6.34 -8.05 -6.55
CA MET A 151 -5.05 -8.73 -6.42
C MET A 151 -5.24 -10.08 -5.74
N LEU A 152 -4.62 -11.12 -6.32
CA LEU A 152 -4.60 -12.47 -5.77
C LEU A 152 -3.16 -12.96 -5.59
N TYR A 153 -2.91 -13.65 -4.49
CA TYR A 153 -1.58 -14.11 -4.08
C TYR A 153 -1.45 -15.62 -4.25
N SER A 154 -1.13 -16.07 -5.47
CA SER A 154 -0.84 -17.50 -5.70
C SER A 154 0.51 -17.88 -5.09
N THR A 155 0.71 -19.18 -4.83
CA THR A 155 2.00 -19.74 -4.39
C THR A 155 3.04 -19.77 -5.52
N LEU A 156 2.60 -19.67 -6.79
CA LEU A 156 3.48 -19.68 -7.95
C LEU A 156 4.06 -18.28 -8.21
N GLY A 157 5.38 -18.23 -8.39
CA GLY A 157 6.14 -17.00 -8.63
C GLY A 157 6.20 -16.06 -7.43
N SER A 158 7.19 -15.20 -7.39
CA SER A 158 7.41 -14.22 -6.30
C SER A 158 6.86 -12.84 -6.62
N SER A 159 6.70 -12.49 -7.90
CA SER A 159 6.33 -11.15 -8.35
C SER A 159 4.84 -11.02 -8.65
N THR A 160 4.32 -9.81 -8.46
CA THR A 160 3.05 -9.33 -9.01
C THR A 160 3.33 -8.58 -10.32
N GLY A 161 2.28 -8.23 -11.06
CA GLY A 161 2.38 -7.18 -12.08
C GLY A 161 2.22 -5.78 -11.47
N GLU A 162 1.81 -4.86 -12.32
CA GLU A 162 1.35 -3.53 -11.94
C GLU A 162 0.12 -3.62 -11.04
N PHE A 163 -0.05 -2.61 -10.17
CA PHE A 163 -1.26 -2.51 -9.35
C PHE A 163 -1.62 -1.05 -9.01
N PHE A 164 -2.86 -0.88 -8.56
CA PHE A 164 -3.40 0.33 -7.94
C PHE A 164 -3.98 -0.03 -6.56
N ALA A 165 -3.70 0.75 -5.57
CA ALA A 165 -4.28 0.66 -4.24
C ALA A 165 -4.96 1.98 -3.86
#